data_aba7a286e96d4b2e4ca7959fa28eed56
#
_entry.id   aba7a286e96d4b2e4ca7959fa28eed56
#
_cell.length_a   1.000
_cell.length_b   1.000
_cell.length_c   1.000
_cell.angle_alpha   90.00
_cell.angle_beta   90.00
_cell.angle_gamma   90.00
#
_symmetry.space_group_name_H-M   'P 1'
#
loop_
_entity.id
_entity.type
_entity.pdbx_description
1 polymer ?
#
loop_
_entity_poly.entity_id
_entity_poly.type
_entity_poly.pdbx_seq_one_letter_code
_entity_poly.pdbx_strand_id
1 'polypeptide(L)'
;EGLLANTTYYYVAYLDLGAGMVYGEEKSFTTTGHTFDLDNDLVDLGLSTKWAKYNLGATSETEIGGLFGFGDKTGFNTSIDPASYASADIYKTANDLAYKAFEGKVTMPTIAEFEELFALCTREWVEVEGVAGYKFTGPNGNSIFMPAAGSRTQGTTTGVGVEGCYLSGSINVSDTQFAMSYHFNSALATRATTPVYQALAIRAVSTAKNVPFDRSLLYGKWYIDNGQDGEQHVFEGPFTQWGKTYDWAIVSNGQPNIGKE
;
A
#
# COMPACT_ATOMS: atom_id res chain seq x y z
N GLU A 1 7.21 -0.88 -20.56
CA GLU A 1 6.16 -1.10 -19.53
C GLU A 1 6.83 -1.35 -18.18
N GLY A 2 6.28 -0.82 -17.08
CA GLY A 2 6.79 -1.03 -15.72
C GLY A 2 7.81 -0.02 -15.20
N LEU A 3 8.07 1.08 -15.92
CA LEU A 3 8.89 2.18 -15.41
C LEU A 3 8.13 2.92 -14.28
N LEU A 4 8.87 3.23 -13.21
CA LEU A 4 8.32 4.06 -12.13
C LEU A 4 8.06 5.48 -12.62
N ALA A 5 6.98 6.09 -12.16
CA ALA A 5 6.65 7.48 -12.44
C ALA A 5 7.70 8.44 -11.84
N ASN A 6 7.86 9.61 -12.44
CA ASN A 6 8.77 10.68 -11.99
C ASN A 6 10.21 10.19 -11.71
N THR A 7 10.66 9.17 -12.43
CA THR A 7 11.98 8.54 -12.24
C THR A 7 12.84 8.77 -13.45
N THR A 8 14.09 9.23 -13.23
CA THR A 8 15.08 9.37 -14.30
C THR A 8 15.76 8.03 -14.55
N TYR A 9 15.69 7.57 -15.78
CA TYR A 9 16.36 6.38 -16.29
C TYR A 9 17.48 6.77 -17.23
N TYR A 10 18.59 6.03 -17.12
CA TYR A 10 19.74 6.18 -18.00
C TYR A 10 19.82 4.95 -18.90
N TYR A 11 20.16 5.14 -20.16
CA TYR A 11 20.33 4.06 -21.11
C TYR A 11 21.50 4.32 -22.05
N VAL A 12 22.11 3.23 -22.50
CA VAL A 12 23.20 3.24 -23.46
C VAL A 12 22.94 2.16 -24.50
N ALA A 13 23.10 2.50 -25.77
CA ALA A 13 23.13 1.51 -26.85
C ALA A 13 24.46 0.77 -26.81
N TYR A 14 24.48 -0.52 -27.04
CA TYR A 14 25.71 -1.29 -27.17
C TYR A 14 25.66 -2.23 -28.37
N LEU A 15 26.85 -2.52 -28.90
CA LEU A 15 27.07 -3.50 -29.95
C LEU A 15 28.01 -4.58 -29.40
N ASP A 16 27.54 -5.83 -29.36
CA ASP A 16 28.37 -6.96 -29.04
C ASP A 16 29.06 -7.46 -30.32
N LEU A 17 30.39 -7.39 -30.34
CA LEU A 17 31.22 -7.84 -31.44
C LEU A 17 31.78 -9.25 -31.21
N GLY A 18 31.33 -9.95 -30.16
CA GLY A 18 31.83 -11.29 -29.76
C GLY A 18 33.23 -11.29 -29.13
N ALA A 19 34.05 -10.28 -29.43
CA ALA A 19 35.37 -10.07 -28.82
C ALA A 19 35.37 -8.91 -27.80
N GLY A 20 34.25 -8.23 -27.63
CA GLY A 20 34.05 -7.12 -26.70
C GLY A 20 32.82 -6.29 -27.05
N MET A 21 32.36 -5.50 -26.09
CA MET A 21 31.22 -4.60 -26.24
C MET A 21 31.70 -3.19 -26.58
N VAL A 22 31.06 -2.56 -27.56
CA VAL A 22 31.20 -1.14 -27.85
C VAL A 22 29.95 -0.43 -27.40
N TYR A 23 30.12 0.57 -26.53
CA TYR A 23 29.02 1.35 -25.97
C TYR A 23 28.90 2.68 -26.71
N GLY A 24 27.66 3.09 -26.95
CA GLY A 24 27.33 4.42 -27.43
C GLY A 24 27.36 5.47 -26.32
N GLU A 25 26.84 6.65 -26.63
CA GLU A 25 26.64 7.71 -25.64
C GLU A 25 25.52 7.35 -24.66
N GLU A 26 25.75 7.57 -23.35
CA GLU A 26 24.72 7.46 -22.35
C GLU A 26 23.69 8.58 -22.54
N LYS A 27 22.43 8.23 -22.51
CA LYS A 27 21.29 9.15 -22.55
C LYS A 27 20.37 8.91 -21.38
N SER A 28 19.60 9.91 -21.03
CA SER A 28 18.58 9.80 -19.97
C SER A 28 17.25 10.31 -20.46
N PHE A 29 16.19 9.83 -19.80
CA PHE A 29 14.87 10.40 -19.84
C PHE A 29 14.23 10.29 -18.47
N THR A 30 13.32 11.21 -18.15
CA THR A 30 12.52 11.14 -16.93
C THR A 30 11.11 10.76 -17.31
N THR A 31 10.59 9.72 -16.67
CA THR A 31 9.20 9.32 -16.87
C THR A 31 8.27 10.39 -16.31
N THR A 32 7.27 10.75 -17.10
CA THR A 32 6.10 11.48 -16.58
C THR A 32 5.18 10.49 -15.91
N GLY A 33 4.57 10.86 -14.79
CA GLY A 33 3.70 9.93 -14.09
C GLY A 33 2.72 10.64 -13.18
N HIS A 34 1.77 9.85 -12.70
CA HIS A 34 0.79 10.31 -11.75
C HIS A 34 1.49 10.79 -10.46
N THR A 35 1.26 12.04 -10.11
CA THR A 35 1.67 12.55 -8.79
C THR A 35 0.73 11.95 -7.77
N PHE A 36 1.25 11.16 -6.83
CA PHE A 36 0.45 10.50 -5.82
C PHE A 36 -0.24 11.53 -4.91
N ASP A 37 -1.55 11.51 -4.92
CA ASP A 37 -2.41 12.37 -4.11
C ASP A 37 -2.98 11.55 -2.95
N LEU A 38 -2.58 11.88 -1.72
CA LEU A 38 -3.01 11.16 -0.51
C LEU A 38 -4.54 11.18 -0.31
N ASP A 39 -5.21 12.23 -0.76
CA ASP A 39 -6.65 12.38 -0.57
C ASP A 39 -7.44 11.61 -1.64
N ASN A 40 -6.89 11.53 -2.85
CA ASN A 40 -7.59 10.93 -3.99
C ASN A 40 -7.11 9.52 -4.37
N ASP A 41 -5.86 9.15 -4.05
CA ASP A 41 -5.28 7.86 -4.47
C ASP A 41 -5.25 6.80 -3.38
N LEU A 42 -5.69 7.14 -2.17
CA LEU A 42 -5.86 6.21 -1.06
C LEU A 42 -7.33 5.99 -0.73
N VAL A 43 -7.70 4.74 -0.56
CA VAL A 43 -9.04 4.33 -0.13
C VAL A 43 -8.98 3.86 1.31
N ASP A 44 -9.78 4.48 2.16
CA ASP A 44 -10.06 3.98 3.50
C ASP A 44 -11.08 2.83 3.40
N LEU A 45 -10.65 1.63 3.70
CA LEU A 45 -11.50 0.44 3.73
C LEU A 45 -12.06 0.15 5.13
N GLY A 46 -11.80 1.01 6.13
CA GLY A 46 -12.10 0.73 7.53
C GLY A 46 -11.10 -0.24 8.17
N LEU A 47 -9.89 -0.34 7.60
CA LEU A 47 -8.78 -1.16 8.08
C LEU A 47 -7.75 -0.30 8.83
N SER A 48 -6.72 -0.94 9.39
CA SER A 48 -5.64 -0.25 10.10
C SER A 48 -4.82 0.71 9.24
N THR A 49 -4.92 0.61 7.92
CA THR A 49 -4.25 1.49 6.95
C THR A 49 -5.14 1.72 5.72
N LYS A 50 -4.93 2.84 5.01
CA LYS A 50 -5.56 3.07 3.72
C LYS A 50 -4.77 2.36 2.62
N TRP A 51 -5.46 1.87 1.60
CA TRP A 51 -4.90 1.16 0.47
C TRP A 51 -4.89 2.02 -0.79
N ALA A 52 -3.81 1.96 -1.56
CA ALA A 52 -3.76 2.67 -2.84
C ALA A 52 -4.83 2.12 -3.81
N LYS A 53 -5.41 3.01 -4.64
CA LYS A 53 -6.35 2.64 -5.69
C LYS A 53 -5.72 1.76 -6.76
N TYR A 54 -4.44 2.02 -7.09
CA TYR A 54 -3.73 1.44 -8.21
C TYR A 54 -2.50 0.67 -7.75
N ASN A 55 -2.05 -0.28 -8.57
CA ASN A 55 -0.76 -0.91 -8.38
C ASN A 55 0.39 0.08 -8.62
N LEU A 56 1.54 -0.15 -8.04
CA LEU A 56 2.73 0.66 -8.30
C LEU A 56 3.08 0.63 -9.79
N GLY A 57 3.21 1.82 -10.40
CA GLY A 57 3.43 1.97 -11.84
C GLY A 57 2.17 1.93 -12.70
N ALA A 58 0.97 1.83 -12.10
CA ALA A 58 -0.31 1.96 -12.79
C ALA A 58 -0.92 3.35 -12.61
N THR A 59 -1.79 3.75 -13.53
CA THR A 59 -2.56 5.01 -13.51
C THR A 59 -4.07 4.78 -13.44
N SER A 60 -4.49 3.53 -13.53
CA SER A 60 -5.89 3.10 -13.37
C SER A 60 -5.98 1.80 -12.56
N GLU A 61 -7.16 1.48 -12.08
CA GLU A 61 -7.39 0.28 -11.27
C GLU A 61 -7.27 -1.03 -12.08
N THR A 62 -7.45 -0.96 -13.40
CA THR A 62 -7.39 -2.13 -14.30
C THR A 62 -5.99 -2.39 -14.86
N GLU A 63 -5.06 -1.44 -14.72
CA GLU A 63 -3.67 -1.66 -15.10
C GLU A 63 -2.93 -2.53 -14.08
N ILE A 64 -2.18 -3.52 -14.56
CA ILE A 64 -1.39 -4.40 -13.69
C ILE A 64 -0.21 -3.70 -13.02
N GLY A 65 0.25 -2.56 -13.58
CA GLY A 65 1.40 -1.83 -13.11
C GLY A 65 2.73 -2.53 -13.39
N GLY A 66 3.75 -2.19 -12.60
CA GLY A 66 5.05 -2.86 -12.63
C GLY A 66 5.05 -4.15 -11.82
N LEU A 67 5.96 -5.08 -12.20
CA LEU A 67 6.28 -6.27 -11.42
C LEU A 67 7.72 -6.14 -10.91
N PHE A 68 7.92 -6.33 -9.60
CA PHE A 68 9.18 -6.03 -8.91
C PHE A 68 9.64 -7.22 -8.07
N GLY A 69 10.93 -7.57 -8.16
CA GLY A 69 11.58 -8.45 -7.21
C GLY A 69 11.73 -7.77 -5.83
N PHE A 70 11.98 -8.53 -4.80
CA PHE A 70 12.02 -8.03 -3.42
C PHE A 70 13.20 -7.08 -3.20
N GLY A 71 12.90 -5.77 -3.10
CA GLY A 71 13.90 -4.71 -3.01
C GLY A 71 14.59 -4.34 -4.33
N ASP A 72 14.11 -4.85 -5.47
CA ASP A 72 14.56 -4.42 -6.80
C ASP A 72 14.09 -2.99 -7.07
N LYS A 73 15.03 -2.07 -7.11
CA LYS A 73 14.77 -0.62 -7.27
C LYS A 73 14.48 -0.20 -8.71
N THR A 74 14.65 -1.10 -9.65
CA THR A 74 14.56 -0.78 -11.08
C THR A 74 13.32 -1.37 -11.75
N GLY A 75 12.79 -2.47 -11.22
CA GLY A 75 11.75 -3.28 -11.85
C GLY A 75 12.25 -4.09 -13.05
N PHE A 76 13.56 -4.11 -13.30
CA PHE A 76 14.16 -4.79 -14.46
C PHE A 76 15.18 -5.86 -14.08
N ASN A 77 15.44 -6.07 -12.80
CA ASN A 77 16.37 -7.13 -12.39
C ASN A 77 15.82 -8.49 -12.83
N THR A 78 16.58 -9.21 -13.63
CA THR A 78 16.24 -10.56 -14.13
C THR A 78 17.13 -11.64 -13.54
N SER A 79 18.05 -11.28 -12.64
CA SER A 79 18.88 -12.24 -11.91
C SER A 79 17.99 -13.21 -11.14
N ILE A 80 18.37 -14.49 -11.11
CA ILE A 80 17.78 -15.51 -10.23
C ILE A 80 18.65 -15.79 -9.01
N ASP A 81 19.75 -15.05 -8.86
CA ASP A 81 20.58 -15.12 -7.66
C ASP A 81 19.93 -14.31 -6.53
N PRO A 82 19.53 -14.96 -5.42
CA PRO A 82 18.93 -14.25 -4.29
C PRO A 82 19.83 -13.15 -3.69
N ALA A 83 21.16 -13.26 -3.84
CA ALA A 83 22.09 -12.23 -3.36
C ALA A 83 21.96 -10.89 -4.09
N SER A 84 21.26 -10.87 -5.23
CA SER A 84 20.95 -9.63 -5.99
C SER A 84 19.74 -8.87 -5.44
N TYR A 85 19.11 -9.35 -4.36
CA TYR A 85 17.88 -8.85 -3.78
C TYR A 85 18.03 -8.56 -2.29
N ALA A 86 17.01 -7.95 -1.67
CA ALA A 86 17.01 -7.73 -0.23
C ALA A 86 16.82 -9.04 0.55
N SER A 87 17.45 -9.13 1.71
CA SER A 87 17.42 -10.31 2.59
C SER A 87 16.87 -10.01 3.99
N ALA A 88 16.22 -8.86 4.17
CA ALA A 88 15.56 -8.41 5.40
C ALA A 88 14.29 -7.65 5.04
N ASP A 89 13.43 -7.41 6.00
CA ASP A 89 12.24 -6.56 5.82
C ASP A 89 12.60 -5.23 5.17
N ILE A 90 11.85 -4.85 4.14
CA ILE A 90 12.10 -3.61 3.38
C ILE A 90 11.09 -2.51 3.68
N TYR A 91 10.02 -2.82 4.39
CA TYR A 91 8.97 -1.91 4.80
C TYR A 91 9.53 -0.60 5.39
N LYS A 92 9.14 0.54 4.81
CA LYS A 92 9.62 1.90 5.16
C LYS A 92 11.15 2.07 5.13
N THR A 93 11.85 1.30 4.32
CA THR A 93 13.30 1.45 4.13
C THR A 93 13.64 2.04 2.76
N ALA A 94 14.92 2.30 2.51
CA ALA A 94 15.41 2.71 1.18
C ALA A 94 15.22 1.65 0.08
N ASN A 95 14.89 0.40 0.45
CA ASN A 95 14.60 -0.70 -0.47
C ASN A 95 13.10 -0.86 -0.73
N ASP A 96 12.25 -0.13 -0.02
CA ASP A 96 10.82 -0.07 -0.28
C ASP A 96 10.54 0.87 -1.44
N LEU A 97 10.13 0.29 -2.56
CA LEU A 97 9.88 1.02 -3.79
C LEU A 97 8.75 2.03 -3.70
N ALA A 98 7.66 1.67 -3.01
CA ALA A 98 6.53 2.58 -2.83
C ALA A 98 6.94 3.75 -1.91
N TYR A 99 7.65 3.46 -0.82
CA TYR A 99 8.16 4.47 0.10
C TYR A 99 9.10 5.46 -0.57
N LYS A 100 9.99 4.95 -1.42
CA LYS A 100 10.94 5.78 -2.17
C LYS A 100 10.27 6.58 -3.28
N ALA A 101 9.38 5.93 -4.07
CA ALA A 101 8.74 6.57 -5.23
C ALA A 101 7.82 7.73 -4.84
N PHE A 102 7.23 7.68 -3.65
CA PHE A 102 6.25 8.66 -3.17
C PHE A 102 6.68 9.38 -1.91
N GLU A 103 7.98 9.60 -1.74
CA GLU A 103 8.58 10.45 -0.70
C GLU A 103 8.11 10.10 0.73
N GLY A 104 7.92 8.82 1.01
CA GLY A 104 7.50 8.34 2.32
C GLY A 104 6.00 8.45 2.62
N LYS A 105 5.17 8.92 1.69
CA LYS A 105 3.72 9.06 1.88
C LYS A 105 3.01 7.72 1.94
N VAL A 106 3.50 6.75 1.18
CA VAL A 106 3.03 5.36 1.15
C VAL A 106 4.20 4.40 1.28
N THR A 107 3.90 3.14 1.52
CA THR A 107 4.88 2.05 1.73
C THR A 107 4.33 0.75 1.16
N MET A 108 5.18 -0.23 0.94
CA MET A 108 4.72 -1.58 0.70
C MET A 108 3.95 -2.10 1.92
N PRO A 109 2.85 -2.86 1.73
CA PRO A 109 2.17 -3.47 2.86
C PRO A 109 3.05 -4.52 3.52
N THR A 110 2.93 -4.66 4.82
CA THR A 110 3.43 -5.83 5.55
C THR A 110 2.54 -7.04 5.26
N ILE A 111 3.04 -8.24 5.58
CA ILE A 111 2.19 -9.44 5.45
C ILE A 111 0.98 -9.38 6.38
N ALA A 112 1.09 -8.75 7.56
CA ALA A 112 -0.01 -8.58 8.50
C ALA A 112 -1.13 -7.67 7.94
N GLU A 113 -0.78 -6.63 7.18
CA GLU A 113 -1.77 -5.77 6.53
C GLU A 113 -2.50 -6.49 5.39
N PHE A 114 -1.83 -7.39 4.66
CA PHE A 114 -2.51 -8.28 3.73
C PHE A 114 -3.44 -9.26 4.46
N GLU A 115 -3.01 -9.85 5.56
CA GLU A 115 -3.85 -10.74 6.38
C GLU A 115 -5.09 -10.00 6.89
N GLU A 116 -4.96 -8.75 7.31
CA GLU A 116 -6.08 -7.90 7.71
C GLU A 116 -7.04 -7.64 6.52
N LEU A 117 -6.52 -7.26 5.35
CA LEU A 117 -7.32 -7.04 4.13
C LEU A 117 -8.15 -8.29 3.79
N PHE A 118 -7.50 -9.46 3.76
CA PHE A 118 -8.16 -10.71 3.39
C PHE A 118 -9.08 -11.27 4.47
N ALA A 119 -8.89 -10.92 5.74
CA ALA A 119 -9.73 -11.37 6.85
C ALA A 119 -10.98 -10.49 7.04
N LEU A 120 -10.86 -9.17 6.87
CA LEU A 120 -11.91 -8.22 7.23
C LEU A 120 -12.72 -7.69 6.04
N CYS A 121 -12.17 -7.71 4.81
CA CYS A 121 -12.90 -7.32 3.62
C CYS A 121 -13.65 -8.51 3.02
N THR A 122 -14.86 -8.26 2.52
CA THR A 122 -15.48 -9.19 1.56
C THR A 122 -14.73 -9.10 0.24
N ARG A 123 -14.66 -10.22 -0.48
CA ARG A 123 -13.95 -10.29 -1.77
C ARG A 123 -14.78 -11.03 -2.80
N GLU A 124 -14.76 -10.51 -4.00
CA GLU A 124 -15.47 -11.07 -5.14
C GLU A 124 -14.53 -11.11 -6.34
N TRP A 125 -14.46 -12.25 -7.02
CA TRP A 125 -13.75 -12.35 -8.29
C TRP A 125 -14.62 -11.75 -9.38
N VAL A 126 -14.15 -10.68 -9.98
CA VAL A 126 -14.89 -9.91 -10.98
C VAL A 126 -14.01 -9.58 -12.19
N GLU A 127 -14.65 -9.17 -13.27
CA GLU A 127 -14.00 -8.58 -14.43
C GLU A 127 -14.40 -7.10 -14.53
N VAL A 128 -13.43 -6.21 -14.53
CA VAL A 128 -13.61 -4.77 -14.69
C VAL A 128 -12.91 -4.34 -15.96
N GLU A 129 -13.65 -3.78 -16.91
CA GLU A 129 -13.13 -3.37 -18.23
C GLU A 129 -12.31 -4.47 -18.95
N GLY A 130 -12.72 -5.73 -18.83
CA GLY A 130 -12.02 -6.87 -19.43
C GLY A 130 -10.82 -7.38 -18.65
N VAL A 131 -10.57 -6.87 -17.44
CA VAL A 131 -9.48 -7.29 -16.56
C VAL A 131 -10.03 -8.05 -15.36
N ALA A 132 -9.63 -9.32 -15.21
CA ALA A 132 -10.03 -10.16 -14.08
C ALA A 132 -9.23 -9.81 -12.82
N GLY A 133 -9.86 -9.94 -11.65
CA GLY A 133 -9.23 -9.68 -10.36
C GLY A 133 -10.18 -9.79 -9.19
N TYR A 134 -9.70 -9.45 -8.01
CA TYR A 134 -10.56 -9.33 -6.82
C TYR A 134 -10.98 -7.89 -6.57
N LYS A 135 -12.29 -7.70 -6.39
CA LYS A 135 -12.86 -6.54 -5.73
C LYS A 135 -12.92 -6.82 -4.24
N PHE A 136 -12.22 -6.01 -3.45
CA PHE A 136 -12.28 -6.03 -1.99
C PHE A 136 -13.20 -4.92 -1.52
N THR A 137 -14.19 -5.25 -0.69
CA THR A 137 -15.09 -4.28 -0.05
C THR A 137 -14.86 -4.33 1.45
N GLY A 138 -14.43 -3.21 2.00
CA GLY A 138 -14.14 -3.05 3.41
C GLY A 138 -15.39 -2.97 4.30
N PRO A 139 -15.24 -3.10 5.62
CA PRO A 139 -16.35 -3.02 6.57
C PRO A 139 -17.10 -1.67 6.53
N ASN A 140 -16.48 -0.61 6.03
CA ASN A 140 -17.11 0.70 5.84
C ASN A 140 -17.83 0.86 4.49
N GLY A 141 -17.84 -0.17 3.63
CA GLY A 141 -18.50 -0.19 2.33
C GLY A 141 -17.67 0.33 1.16
N ASN A 142 -16.51 0.95 1.41
CA ASN A 142 -15.59 1.36 0.34
C ASN A 142 -14.89 0.14 -0.26
N SER A 143 -14.45 0.26 -1.51
CA SER A 143 -13.84 -0.87 -2.21
C SER A 143 -12.62 -0.47 -3.03
N ILE A 144 -11.73 -1.45 -3.25
CA ILE A 144 -10.64 -1.40 -4.22
C ILE A 144 -10.70 -2.61 -5.14
N PHE A 145 -10.18 -2.47 -6.35
CA PHE A 145 -9.99 -3.57 -7.27
C PHE A 145 -8.50 -3.91 -7.36
N MET A 146 -8.16 -5.19 -7.25
CA MET A 146 -6.80 -5.71 -7.40
C MET A 146 -6.76 -6.67 -8.59
N PRO A 147 -6.17 -6.26 -9.73
CA PRO A 147 -6.13 -7.09 -10.93
C PRO A 147 -5.29 -8.36 -10.74
N ALA A 148 -5.63 -9.39 -11.49
CA ALA A 148 -4.83 -10.60 -11.62
C ALA A 148 -3.55 -10.29 -12.42
N ALA A 149 -2.56 -9.70 -11.75
CA ALA A 149 -1.36 -9.13 -12.36
C ALA A 149 -0.33 -10.20 -12.80
N GLY A 150 -0.50 -11.45 -12.39
CA GLY A 150 0.48 -12.49 -12.63
C GLY A 150 1.81 -12.27 -11.90
N SER A 151 2.85 -12.89 -12.43
CA SER A 151 4.21 -12.76 -11.92
C SER A 151 5.24 -12.78 -13.06
N ARG A 152 6.48 -12.33 -12.80
CA ARG A 152 7.56 -12.35 -13.79
C ARG A 152 8.80 -13.02 -13.22
N THR A 153 9.38 -13.94 -14.00
CA THR A 153 10.66 -14.59 -13.71
C THR A 153 11.57 -14.54 -14.94
N GLN A 154 12.81 -14.10 -14.78
CA GLN A 154 13.81 -14.00 -15.87
C GLN A 154 13.27 -13.23 -17.10
N GLY A 155 12.52 -12.16 -16.87
CA GLY A 155 11.93 -11.35 -17.94
C GLY A 155 10.63 -11.90 -18.56
N THR A 156 10.22 -13.12 -18.23
CA THR A 156 8.98 -13.72 -18.73
C THR A 156 7.84 -13.51 -17.73
N THR A 157 6.76 -12.84 -18.17
CA THR A 157 5.54 -12.64 -17.39
C THR A 157 4.53 -13.74 -17.69
N THR A 158 3.93 -14.30 -16.64
CA THR A 158 2.91 -15.37 -16.72
C THR A 158 1.75 -15.08 -15.77
N GLY A 159 0.62 -15.73 -15.98
CA GLY A 159 -0.53 -15.69 -15.06
C GLY A 159 -1.37 -14.41 -15.10
N VAL A 160 -1.09 -13.46 -15.99
CA VAL A 160 -1.92 -12.24 -16.14
C VAL A 160 -3.35 -12.60 -16.52
N GLY A 161 -4.32 -12.02 -15.80
CA GLY A 161 -5.76 -12.32 -15.97
C GLY A 161 -6.20 -13.64 -15.31
N VAL A 162 -5.27 -14.42 -14.75
CA VAL A 162 -5.55 -15.73 -14.15
C VAL A 162 -5.29 -15.71 -12.65
N GLU A 163 -4.18 -15.09 -12.21
CA GLU A 163 -3.78 -15.03 -10.81
C GLU A 163 -3.26 -13.64 -10.43
N GLY A 164 -3.59 -13.20 -9.23
CA GLY A 164 -3.00 -12.02 -8.62
C GLY A 164 -1.89 -12.44 -7.67
N CYS A 165 -0.67 -11.96 -7.93
CA CYS A 165 0.50 -12.21 -7.12
C CYS A 165 1.03 -10.88 -6.60
N TYR A 166 0.94 -10.65 -5.28
CA TYR A 166 1.25 -9.37 -4.65
C TYR A 166 2.32 -9.49 -3.59
N LEU A 167 3.35 -8.67 -3.71
CA LEU A 167 4.51 -8.66 -2.85
C LEU A 167 4.23 -7.82 -1.58
N SER A 168 4.58 -8.35 -0.41
CA SER A 168 4.65 -7.58 0.82
C SER A 168 6.07 -7.04 1.04
N GLY A 169 6.23 -6.08 1.96
CA GLY A 169 7.53 -5.60 2.42
C GLY A 169 8.21 -6.51 3.46
N SER A 170 7.63 -7.69 3.75
CA SER A 170 8.10 -8.63 4.76
C SER A 170 8.91 -9.77 4.15
N ILE A 171 10.06 -10.08 4.76
CA ILE A 171 10.89 -11.25 4.42
C ILE A 171 10.37 -12.51 5.14
N ASN A 172 10.61 -13.67 4.57
CA ASN A 172 10.45 -14.91 5.33
C ASN A 172 11.64 -15.10 6.27
N VAL A 173 11.42 -14.89 7.56
CA VAL A 173 12.49 -14.97 8.58
C VAL A 173 13.12 -16.36 8.72
N SER A 174 12.42 -17.42 8.26
CA SER A 174 12.94 -18.80 8.30
C SER A 174 13.85 -19.12 7.11
N ASP A 175 13.68 -18.40 6.00
CA ASP A 175 14.52 -18.52 4.81
C ASP A 175 14.48 -17.20 4.03
N THR A 176 15.52 -16.41 4.15
CA THR A 176 15.61 -15.05 3.56
C THR A 176 15.81 -15.05 2.04
N GLN A 177 15.85 -16.20 1.39
CA GLN A 177 15.75 -16.30 -0.07
C GLN A 177 14.31 -16.17 -0.57
N PHE A 178 13.33 -16.10 0.37
CA PHE A 178 11.92 -15.95 0.07
C PHE A 178 11.33 -14.70 0.78
N ALA A 179 10.54 -13.95 0.06
CA ALA A 179 9.69 -12.89 0.59
C ALA A 179 8.28 -13.40 0.90
N MET A 180 7.60 -12.74 1.79
CA MET A 180 6.18 -13.00 2.04
C MET A 180 5.33 -12.31 0.98
N SER A 181 4.31 -13.01 0.50
CA SER A 181 3.42 -12.53 -0.55
C SER A 181 1.99 -13.03 -0.34
N TYR A 182 1.07 -12.47 -1.10
CA TYR A 182 -0.30 -12.95 -1.19
C TYR A 182 -0.65 -13.31 -2.63
N HIS A 183 -1.16 -14.53 -2.82
CA HIS A 183 -1.57 -15.05 -4.12
C HIS A 183 -3.05 -15.36 -4.12
N PHE A 184 -3.72 -15.06 -5.22
CA PHE A 184 -5.14 -15.36 -5.39
C PHE A 184 -5.50 -15.63 -6.84
N ASN A 185 -6.56 -16.40 -7.04
CA ASN A 185 -7.25 -16.61 -8.30
C ASN A 185 -8.76 -16.74 -8.04
N SER A 186 -9.55 -17.09 -9.03
CA SER A 186 -11.01 -17.22 -8.89
C SER A 186 -11.47 -18.24 -7.82
N ALA A 187 -10.61 -19.17 -7.42
CA ALA A 187 -10.96 -20.26 -6.50
C ALA A 187 -10.30 -20.14 -5.12
N LEU A 188 -9.13 -19.56 -5.04
CA LEU A 188 -8.30 -19.56 -3.82
C LEU A 188 -7.59 -18.25 -3.62
N ALA A 189 -7.44 -17.86 -2.34
CA ALA A 189 -6.55 -16.80 -1.92
C ALA A 189 -5.74 -17.27 -0.70
N THR A 190 -4.43 -17.09 -0.74
CA THR A 190 -3.54 -17.62 0.28
C THR A 190 -2.30 -16.75 0.47
N ARG A 191 -1.83 -16.71 1.72
CA ARG A 191 -0.46 -16.27 2.02
C ARG A 191 0.53 -17.28 1.41
N ALA A 192 1.59 -16.77 0.82
CA ALA A 192 2.63 -17.56 0.18
C ALA A 192 4.04 -17.04 0.56
N THR A 193 5.02 -17.87 0.30
CA THR A 193 6.43 -17.47 0.24
C THR A 193 6.88 -17.53 -1.21
N THR A 194 7.48 -16.44 -1.69
CA THR A 194 7.89 -16.29 -3.09
C THR A 194 9.38 -16.04 -3.15
N PRO A 195 10.15 -16.69 -4.03
CA PRO A 195 11.56 -16.39 -4.20
C PRO A 195 11.77 -14.87 -4.39
N VAL A 196 12.78 -14.29 -3.71
CA VAL A 196 13.03 -12.84 -3.75
C VAL A 196 13.24 -12.29 -5.16
N TYR A 197 13.68 -13.15 -6.09
CA TYR A 197 13.89 -12.80 -7.50
C TYR A 197 12.63 -12.85 -8.37
N GLN A 198 11.56 -13.49 -7.90
CA GLN A 198 10.30 -13.50 -8.64
C GLN A 198 9.60 -12.16 -8.47
N ALA A 199 9.38 -11.49 -9.58
CA ALA A 199 8.79 -10.16 -9.58
C ALA A 199 7.26 -10.23 -9.53
N LEU A 200 6.67 -9.54 -8.56
CA LEU A 200 5.24 -9.48 -8.28
C LEU A 200 4.74 -8.03 -8.30
N ALA A 201 3.44 -7.85 -8.38
CA ALA A 201 2.80 -6.55 -8.24
C ALA A 201 2.93 -6.01 -6.81
N ILE A 202 2.94 -4.68 -6.67
CA ILE A 202 2.93 -3.99 -5.38
C ILE A 202 1.67 -3.13 -5.32
N ARG A 203 0.86 -3.32 -4.27
CA ARG A 203 -0.24 -2.43 -3.91
C ARG A 203 0.16 -1.69 -2.65
N ALA A 204 0.44 -0.40 -2.77
CA ALA A 204 0.92 0.41 -1.65
C ALA A 204 -0.17 0.67 -0.60
N VAL A 205 0.28 0.96 0.62
CA VAL A 205 -0.56 1.38 1.73
C VAL A 205 -0.05 2.70 2.31
N SER A 206 -0.92 3.44 2.99
CA SER A 206 -0.55 4.67 3.70
C SER A 206 0.50 4.39 4.79
N THR A 207 1.51 5.24 4.89
CA THR A 207 2.46 5.20 6.01
C THR A 207 1.83 5.61 7.33
N ALA A 208 0.83 6.49 7.28
CA ALA A 208 -0.01 6.84 8.42
C ALA A 208 -1.01 5.72 8.67
N LYS A 209 -1.05 5.23 9.91
CA LYS A 209 -2.06 4.24 10.31
C LYS A 209 -3.42 4.91 10.45
N ASN A 210 -4.44 4.24 9.98
CA ASN A 210 -5.81 4.54 10.29
C ASN A 210 -6.08 4.04 11.70
N VAL A 211 -5.71 4.82 12.68
CA VAL A 211 -6.11 4.54 14.06
C VAL A 211 -7.59 4.90 14.14
N PRO A 212 -8.50 3.94 14.34
CA PRO A 212 -9.88 4.29 14.64
C PRO A 212 -9.84 5.26 15.81
N PHE A 213 -10.41 6.45 15.61
CA PHE A 213 -10.47 7.41 16.70
C PHE A 213 -11.29 6.80 17.83
N ASP A 214 -10.60 6.36 18.88
CA ASP A 214 -11.27 5.84 20.06
C ASP A 214 -11.91 6.99 20.82
N ARG A 215 -13.20 7.18 20.59
CA ARG A 215 -13.97 8.23 21.24
C ARG A 215 -13.94 8.11 22.77
N SER A 216 -13.67 6.91 23.32
CA SER A 216 -13.52 6.73 24.75
C SER A 216 -12.33 7.49 25.34
N LEU A 217 -11.31 7.77 24.50
CA LEU A 217 -10.16 8.58 24.88
C LEU A 217 -10.54 10.05 25.12
N LEU A 218 -11.69 10.51 24.61
CA LEU A 218 -12.23 11.84 24.89
C LEU A 218 -13.00 11.89 26.22
N TYR A 219 -13.37 10.73 26.76
CA TYR A 219 -14.08 10.67 28.04
C TYR A 219 -13.07 10.87 29.18
N GLY A 220 -13.23 11.94 29.90
CA GLY A 220 -12.35 12.28 31.01
C GLY A 220 -12.27 13.77 31.31
N LYS A 221 -11.49 14.10 32.30
CA LYS A 221 -11.22 15.50 32.64
C LYS A 221 -10.02 15.99 31.84
N TRP A 222 -10.24 16.95 30.96
CA TRP A 222 -9.20 17.58 30.18
C TRP A 222 -8.95 18.99 30.73
N TYR A 223 -7.69 19.32 30.91
CA TYR A 223 -7.28 20.66 31.33
C TYR A 223 -6.73 21.39 30.11
N ILE A 224 -7.34 22.51 29.76
CA ILE A 224 -6.73 23.43 28.81
C ILE A 224 -5.92 24.42 29.67
N ASP A 225 -4.62 24.31 29.60
CA ASP A 225 -3.72 25.31 30.18
C ASP A 225 -3.62 26.47 29.18
N ASN A 226 -4.45 27.47 29.38
CA ASN A 226 -4.41 28.74 28.63
C ASN A 226 -3.61 29.82 29.37
N GLY A 227 -2.88 29.46 30.42
CA GLY A 227 -2.08 30.36 31.23
C GLY A 227 -2.89 31.35 32.07
N GLN A 228 -4.20 31.16 32.16
CA GLN A 228 -5.11 31.92 33.03
C GLN A 228 -6.10 30.98 33.71
N ASP A 229 -6.05 31.02 35.04
CA ASP A 229 -6.96 30.38 36.00
C ASP A 229 -7.84 29.24 35.51
N GLY A 230 -7.24 28.07 35.36
CA GLY A 230 -7.79 26.71 35.37
C GLY A 230 -9.25 26.46 35.06
N GLU A 231 -9.76 26.80 33.88
CA GLU A 231 -11.06 26.30 33.46
C GLU A 231 -10.94 24.80 33.14
N GLN A 232 -11.66 24.00 33.93
CA GLN A 232 -11.78 22.56 33.68
C GLN A 232 -12.82 22.32 32.62
N HIS A 233 -12.44 21.77 31.49
CA HIS A 233 -13.37 21.22 30.51
C HIS A 233 -13.47 19.70 30.74
N VAL A 234 -14.66 19.24 31.05
CA VAL A 234 -14.96 17.81 31.23
C VAL A 234 -15.71 17.35 30.01
N PHE A 235 -15.17 16.35 29.31
CA PHE A 235 -15.85 15.67 28.22
C PHE A 235 -16.51 14.42 28.79
N GLU A 236 -17.81 14.39 28.84
CA GLU A 236 -18.62 13.23 29.26
C GLU A 236 -19.50 12.80 28.10
N GLY A 237 -19.53 11.51 27.83
CA GLY A 237 -20.40 10.96 26.81
C GLY A 237 -20.76 9.49 27.06
N PRO A 238 -21.81 8.99 26.44
CA PRO A 238 -22.82 9.70 25.67
C PRO A 238 -23.73 10.57 26.57
N PHE A 239 -24.09 11.73 26.07
CA PHE A 239 -24.93 12.69 26.79
C PHE A 239 -26.28 12.88 26.10
N THR A 240 -27.38 12.84 26.83
CA THR A 240 -28.73 13.03 26.29
C THR A 240 -29.35 14.31 26.80
N GLN A 241 -29.68 15.20 25.88
CA GLN A 241 -30.41 16.44 26.19
C GLN A 241 -31.46 16.71 25.11
N TRP A 242 -32.64 17.20 25.53
CA TRP A 242 -33.78 17.48 24.63
C TRP A 242 -34.20 16.28 23.75
N GLY A 243 -34.04 15.06 24.27
CA GLY A 243 -34.44 13.84 23.55
C GLY A 243 -33.47 13.40 22.47
N LYS A 244 -32.31 14.07 22.32
CA LYS A 244 -31.21 13.66 21.43
C LYS A 244 -30.03 13.19 22.24
N THR A 245 -29.37 12.17 21.76
CA THR A 245 -28.11 11.65 22.34
C THR A 245 -26.93 12.22 21.56
N TYR A 246 -26.00 12.80 22.26
CA TYR A 246 -24.76 13.36 21.73
C TYR A 246 -23.60 12.50 22.21
N ASP A 247 -22.64 12.30 21.37
CA ASP A 247 -21.46 11.49 21.70
C ASP A 247 -20.54 12.15 22.73
N TRP A 248 -20.61 13.47 22.85
CA TRP A 248 -19.82 14.26 23.80
C TRP A 248 -20.49 15.59 24.17
N ALA A 249 -20.15 16.09 25.32
CA ALA A 249 -20.50 17.43 25.76
C ALA A 249 -19.30 18.06 26.49
N ILE A 250 -19.13 19.39 26.33
CA ILE A 250 -18.21 20.16 27.15
C ILE A 250 -19.01 20.67 28.35
N VAL A 251 -18.60 20.28 29.54
CA VAL A 251 -19.19 20.77 30.79
C VAL A 251 -18.33 21.92 31.29
N SER A 252 -18.85 23.14 31.22
CA SER A 252 -18.22 24.34 31.77
C SER A 252 -19.07 24.84 32.93
N ASN A 253 -18.44 25.07 34.08
CA ASN A 253 -19.10 25.54 35.31
C ASN A 253 -20.31 24.71 35.73
N GLY A 254 -20.25 23.38 35.56
CA GLY A 254 -21.30 22.43 35.91
C GLY A 254 -22.51 22.44 34.98
N GLN A 255 -22.47 23.17 33.87
CA GLN A 255 -23.51 23.16 32.84
C GLN A 255 -22.94 22.56 31.53
N PRO A 256 -23.63 21.60 30.91
CA PRO A 256 -23.19 21.04 29.64
C PRO A 256 -23.34 22.06 28.51
N ASN A 257 -22.25 22.25 27.79
CA ASN A 257 -22.23 23.03 26.56
C ASN A 257 -22.12 22.02 25.40
N ILE A 258 -23.20 21.84 24.66
CA ILE A 258 -23.31 20.80 23.64
C ILE A 258 -22.58 21.26 22.39
N GLY A 259 -21.62 20.46 21.95
CA GLY A 259 -20.98 20.66 20.66
C GLY A 259 -21.96 20.47 19.51
N LYS A 260 -21.80 21.27 18.46
CA LYS A 260 -22.58 21.08 17.24
C LYS A 260 -22.23 19.75 16.59
N GLU A 261 -23.27 19.14 15.97
CA GLU A 261 -23.16 17.96 15.09
C GLU A 261 -22.08 18.12 14.04
#